data_b5f0891e3c5ea8052d5dc8ad09195ac2
#
_entry.id   b5f0891e3c5ea8052d5dc8ad09195ac2
#
_cell.length_a   1.000
_cell.length_b   1.000
_cell.length_c   1.000
_cell.angle_alpha   90.00
_cell.angle_beta   90.00
_cell.angle_gamma   90.00
#
_symmetry.space_group_name_H-M   'P 1'
#
loop_
_entity.id
_entity.type
_entity.pdbx_description
1 polymer ?
#
loop_
_entity_poly.entity_id
_entity_poly.type
_entity_poly.pdbx_seq_one_letter_code
_entity_poly.pdbx_strand_id
1 'polypeptide(L)'
;MPASTSSASSKVAGTAAFSKFMEVLQLVADTDEPMTISGLARISGFPRPTVYRIVAALVAEGMLQEDARTGTLALGTRLMQLASRSWSRSDLRLAATDALKALRDVTGETVHLAVPHDTSMIYIEKLESASAVRMASRIGTSVSMHSTAVGKAYLSALAPEDREALIGRLTYTQYMPGTLATPEALAVQVDLFRKQGWSVDAEENEAGIYCFGAAVLDPQGQPVAAVSVSTLRFRQKPDPEQAYVMPLLEACREISRRVAESPALAASRNM
;
A
#
# COMPACT_ATOMS: atom_id res chain seq x y z
N MET A 1 -5.34 -9.85 17.13
CA MET A 1 -5.12 -10.51 15.83
C MET A 1 -6.26 -10.10 14.91
N PRO A 2 -6.11 -9.19 13.96
CA PRO A 2 -7.12 -8.97 12.95
C PRO A 2 -6.88 -9.96 11.79
N ALA A 3 -7.93 -10.71 11.46
CA ALA A 3 -7.99 -11.58 10.31
C ALA A 3 -7.85 -10.74 9.02
N SER A 4 -6.90 -11.11 8.15
CA SER A 4 -6.78 -10.56 6.82
C SER A 4 -8.05 -10.86 6.03
N THR A 5 -8.84 -9.84 5.74
CA THR A 5 -9.96 -9.94 4.80
C THR A 5 -9.40 -10.10 3.40
N SER A 6 -9.43 -11.34 2.91
CA SER A 6 -9.19 -11.66 1.50
C SER A 6 -10.15 -10.84 0.64
N SER A 7 -9.63 -9.95 -0.16
CA SER A 7 -10.37 -9.25 -1.21
C SER A 7 -11.00 -10.30 -2.13
N ALA A 8 -12.30 -10.24 -2.30
CA ALA A 8 -13.03 -11.11 -3.23
C ALA A 8 -12.66 -10.70 -4.67
N SER A 9 -11.53 -11.19 -5.15
CA SER A 9 -11.16 -11.13 -6.57
C SER A 9 -12.28 -11.79 -7.38
N SER A 10 -12.81 -11.12 -8.38
CA SER A 10 -13.78 -11.67 -9.32
C SER A 10 -13.14 -12.90 -9.98
N LYS A 11 -13.59 -14.09 -9.59
CA LYS A 11 -13.01 -15.35 -10.05
C LYS A 11 -13.31 -15.51 -11.54
N VAL A 12 -12.29 -15.41 -12.36
CA VAL A 12 -12.38 -15.76 -13.79
C VAL A 12 -12.69 -17.26 -13.89
N ALA A 13 -13.66 -17.65 -14.70
CA ALA A 13 -14.05 -19.04 -14.86
C ALA A 13 -12.84 -19.88 -15.30
N GLY A 14 -12.61 -21.05 -14.68
CA GLY A 14 -11.49 -21.95 -14.96
C GLY A 14 -10.19 -21.68 -14.19
N THR A 15 -10.09 -20.59 -13.40
CA THR A 15 -8.86 -20.24 -12.67
C THR A 15 -8.83 -20.70 -11.20
N ALA A 16 -9.78 -21.52 -10.77
CA ALA A 16 -9.89 -21.96 -9.37
C ALA A 16 -8.62 -22.65 -8.83
N ALA A 17 -7.88 -23.38 -9.69
CA ALA A 17 -6.61 -23.97 -9.30
C ALA A 17 -5.55 -22.89 -9.03
N PHE A 18 -5.38 -21.94 -9.97
CA PHE A 18 -4.43 -20.83 -9.82
C PHE A 18 -4.72 -20.00 -8.57
N SER A 19 -5.99 -19.68 -8.29
CA SER A 19 -6.37 -18.95 -7.08
C SER A 19 -5.89 -19.64 -5.80
N LYS A 20 -5.95 -20.98 -5.73
CA LYS A 20 -5.44 -21.74 -4.59
C LYS A 20 -3.91 -21.63 -4.45
N PHE A 21 -3.17 -21.61 -5.57
CA PHE A 21 -1.72 -21.40 -5.55
C PHE A 21 -1.38 -20.03 -5.00
N MET A 22 -2.08 -18.98 -5.46
CA MET A 22 -1.88 -17.62 -4.97
C MET A 22 -2.26 -17.46 -3.50
N GLU A 23 -3.32 -18.12 -3.05
CA GLU A 23 -3.74 -18.11 -1.65
C GLU A 23 -2.68 -18.76 -0.74
N VAL A 24 -2.13 -19.90 -1.12
CA VAL A 24 -1.04 -20.57 -0.36
C VAL A 24 0.21 -19.69 -0.34
N LEU A 25 0.57 -19.08 -1.47
CA LEU A 25 1.71 -18.17 -1.56
C LEU A 25 1.52 -16.96 -0.64
N GLN A 26 0.33 -16.37 -0.64
CA GLN A 26 -0.02 -15.22 0.20
C GLN A 26 0.03 -15.57 1.68
N LEU A 27 -0.50 -16.72 2.09
CA LEU A 27 -0.43 -17.19 3.48
C LEU A 27 1.01 -17.31 4.01
N VAL A 28 1.94 -17.77 3.16
CA VAL A 28 3.37 -17.79 3.53
C VAL A 28 3.94 -16.39 3.62
N ALA A 29 3.53 -15.48 2.73
CA ALA A 29 4.00 -14.10 2.72
C ALA A 29 3.54 -13.29 3.95
N ASP A 30 2.30 -13.54 4.41
CA ASP A 30 1.67 -12.79 5.51
C ASP A 30 2.05 -13.28 6.91
N THR A 31 2.76 -14.41 6.99
CA THR A 31 3.11 -15.04 8.28
C THR A 31 4.53 -14.67 8.68
N ASP A 32 4.69 -14.05 9.85
CA ASP A 32 6.00 -13.74 10.45
C ASP A 32 6.65 -14.95 11.15
N GLU A 33 5.88 -16.01 11.44
CA GLU A 33 6.36 -17.22 12.10
C GLU A 33 6.77 -18.31 11.08
N PRO A 34 7.69 -19.23 11.44
CA PRO A 34 8.07 -20.33 10.56
C PRO A 34 6.87 -21.18 10.17
N MET A 35 6.52 -21.20 8.88
CA MET A 35 5.35 -21.90 8.34
C MET A 35 5.74 -23.25 7.76
N THR A 36 5.01 -24.31 8.16
CA THR A 36 5.15 -25.66 7.60
C THR A 36 3.95 -26.04 6.75
N ILE A 37 4.09 -27.09 5.91
CA ILE A 37 2.95 -27.63 5.12
C ILE A 37 1.75 -27.98 6.01
N SER A 38 2.00 -28.52 7.21
CA SER A 38 0.93 -28.85 8.16
C SER A 38 0.25 -27.59 8.72
N GLY A 39 1.02 -26.54 9.01
CA GLY A 39 0.51 -25.23 9.40
C GLY A 39 -0.35 -24.63 8.31
N LEU A 40 0.14 -24.61 7.06
CA LEU A 40 -0.61 -24.12 5.89
C LEU A 40 -1.93 -24.87 5.68
N ALA A 41 -1.93 -26.21 5.81
CA ALA A 41 -3.17 -26.99 5.67
C ALA A 41 -4.22 -26.61 6.72
N ARG A 42 -3.78 -26.28 7.93
CA ARG A 42 -4.69 -25.87 9.01
C ARG A 42 -5.29 -24.48 8.76
N ILE A 43 -4.48 -23.51 8.30
CA ILE A 43 -4.95 -22.12 8.13
C ILE A 43 -5.69 -21.90 6.80
N SER A 44 -5.28 -22.59 5.73
CA SER A 44 -5.94 -22.47 4.42
C SER A 44 -7.27 -23.23 4.33
N GLY A 45 -7.51 -24.19 5.24
CA GLY A 45 -8.66 -25.09 5.17
C GLY A 45 -8.59 -26.10 4.00
N PHE A 46 -7.48 -26.15 3.23
CA PHE A 46 -7.31 -27.09 2.15
C PHE A 46 -6.85 -28.47 2.65
N PRO A 47 -7.29 -29.57 2.03
CA PRO A 47 -6.79 -30.90 2.34
C PRO A 47 -5.26 -30.96 2.24
N ARG A 48 -4.59 -31.59 3.22
CA ARG A 48 -3.12 -31.70 3.27
C ARG A 48 -2.48 -32.20 1.97
N PRO A 49 -3.02 -33.21 1.24
CA PRO A 49 -2.47 -33.60 -0.06
C PRO A 49 -2.52 -32.51 -1.12
N THR A 50 -3.55 -31.64 -1.05
CA THR A 50 -3.69 -30.49 -1.96
C THR A 50 -2.62 -29.43 -1.65
N VAL A 51 -2.44 -29.09 -0.37
CA VAL A 51 -1.39 -28.14 0.05
C VAL A 51 -0.01 -28.65 -0.34
N TYR A 52 0.27 -29.95 -0.09
CA TYR A 52 1.54 -30.55 -0.48
C TYR A 52 1.84 -30.38 -1.98
N ARG A 53 0.87 -30.66 -2.86
CA ARG A 53 1.05 -30.52 -4.32
C ARG A 53 1.24 -29.04 -4.73
N ILE A 54 0.52 -28.12 -4.10
CA ILE A 54 0.67 -26.69 -4.35
C ILE A 54 2.06 -26.22 -3.94
N VAL A 55 2.50 -26.56 -2.73
CA VAL A 55 3.82 -26.19 -2.21
C VAL A 55 4.93 -26.79 -3.08
N ALA A 56 4.86 -28.08 -3.42
CA ALA A 56 5.84 -28.73 -4.29
C ALA A 56 5.98 -28.01 -5.64
N ALA A 57 4.86 -27.61 -6.25
CA ALA A 57 4.88 -26.85 -7.50
C ALA A 57 5.43 -25.44 -7.32
N LEU A 58 5.08 -24.73 -6.25
CA LEU A 58 5.62 -23.39 -5.96
C LEU A 58 7.12 -23.43 -5.67
N VAL A 59 7.61 -24.48 -5.00
CA VAL A 59 9.04 -24.72 -4.77
C VAL A 59 9.75 -25.01 -6.09
N ALA A 60 9.20 -25.90 -6.92
CA ALA A 60 9.76 -26.22 -8.25
C ALA A 60 9.88 -24.98 -9.15
N GLU A 61 8.91 -24.06 -9.05
CA GLU A 61 8.92 -22.77 -9.77
C GLU A 61 9.76 -21.69 -9.09
N GLY A 62 10.39 -21.96 -7.93
CA GLY A 62 11.20 -21.01 -7.18
C GLY A 62 10.40 -19.87 -6.53
N MET A 63 9.07 -19.99 -6.44
CA MET A 63 8.17 -19.05 -5.77
C MET A 63 8.16 -19.25 -4.26
N LEU A 64 8.39 -20.47 -3.80
CA LEU A 64 8.67 -20.82 -2.40
C LEU A 64 10.02 -21.53 -2.32
N GLN A 65 10.60 -21.53 -1.13
CA GLN A 65 11.71 -22.38 -0.75
C GLN A 65 11.38 -23.11 0.56
N GLU A 66 11.85 -24.36 0.68
CA GLU A 66 11.68 -25.17 1.88
C GLU A 66 13.06 -25.45 2.50
N ASP A 67 13.19 -25.15 3.78
CA ASP A 67 14.37 -25.55 4.55
C ASP A 67 14.33 -27.07 4.77
N ALA A 68 15.27 -27.79 4.18
CA ALA A 68 15.32 -29.26 4.22
C ALA A 68 15.49 -29.84 5.64
N ARG A 69 15.97 -29.03 6.59
CA ARG A 69 16.22 -29.46 7.97
C ARG A 69 14.98 -29.27 8.86
N THR A 70 14.25 -28.17 8.66
CA THR A 70 13.12 -27.80 9.52
C THR A 70 11.77 -28.03 8.88
N GLY A 71 11.70 -28.19 7.55
CA GLY A 71 10.47 -28.25 6.76
C GLY A 71 9.71 -26.92 6.74
N THR A 72 10.38 -25.82 7.09
CA THR A 72 9.76 -24.48 7.07
C THR A 72 9.83 -23.87 5.70
N LEU A 73 8.77 -23.15 5.33
CA LEU A 73 8.57 -22.50 4.04
C LEU A 73 8.89 -21.01 4.15
N ALA A 74 9.52 -20.47 3.12
CA ALA A 74 9.75 -19.05 2.93
C ALA A 74 9.48 -18.68 1.47
N LEU A 75 9.31 -17.36 1.20
CA LEU A 75 9.21 -16.86 -0.16
C LEU A 75 10.49 -17.15 -0.95
N GLY A 76 10.33 -17.63 -2.19
CA GLY A 76 11.43 -17.99 -3.06
C GLY A 76 12.06 -16.80 -3.78
N THR A 77 13.30 -16.99 -4.23
CA THR A 77 14.09 -15.93 -4.90
C THR A 77 13.52 -15.45 -6.23
N ARG A 78 12.71 -16.27 -6.91
CA ARG A 78 12.04 -15.88 -8.16
C ARG A 78 11.13 -14.68 -7.98
N LEU A 79 10.48 -14.55 -6.82
CA LEU A 79 9.65 -13.37 -6.50
C LEU A 79 10.49 -12.10 -6.46
N MET A 80 11.68 -12.16 -5.88
CA MET A 80 12.61 -11.02 -5.89
C MET A 80 13.05 -10.65 -7.30
N GLN A 81 13.33 -11.63 -8.16
CA GLN A 81 13.70 -11.38 -9.56
C GLN A 81 12.57 -10.72 -10.35
N LEU A 82 11.32 -11.18 -10.17
CA LEU A 82 10.16 -10.59 -10.81
C LEU A 82 9.90 -9.16 -10.30
N ALA A 83 9.92 -8.98 -8.98
CA ALA A 83 9.74 -7.68 -8.35
C ALA A 83 10.83 -6.68 -8.78
N SER A 84 12.09 -7.11 -8.80
CA SER A 84 13.21 -6.24 -9.19
C SER A 84 13.08 -5.74 -10.63
N ARG A 85 12.61 -6.59 -11.56
CA ARG A 85 12.33 -6.18 -12.96
C ARG A 85 11.15 -5.21 -13.06
N SER A 86 10.13 -5.39 -12.25
CA SER A 86 9.01 -4.45 -12.14
C SER A 86 9.45 -3.12 -11.54
N TRP A 87 10.23 -3.17 -10.47
CA TRP A 87 10.74 -1.97 -9.77
C TRP A 87 11.75 -1.17 -10.58
N SER A 88 12.67 -1.83 -11.32
CA SER A 88 13.63 -1.13 -12.19
C SER A 88 12.96 -0.41 -13.38
N ARG A 89 11.72 -0.77 -13.70
CA ARG A 89 10.89 -0.13 -14.73
C ARG A 89 9.84 0.83 -14.12
N SER A 90 9.80 0.98 -12.81
CA SER A 90 8.90 1.94 -12.14
C SER A 90 9.51 3.33 -12.22
N ASP A 91 9.25 4.02 -13.34
CA ASP A 91 9.69 5.41 -13.55
C ASP A 91 9.17 6.33 -12.44
N LEU A 92 7.99 6.04 -11.89
CA LEU A 92 7.41 6.77 -10.75
C LEU A 92 8.29 6.70 -9.50
N ARG A 93 8.77 5.50 -9.13
CA ARG A 93 9.62 5.33 -7.95
C ARG A 93 10.97 6.04 -8.14
N LEU A 94 11.56 5.96 -9.33
CA LEU A 94 12.81 6.65 -9.66
C LEU A 94 12.61 8.17 -9.64
N ALA A 95 11.53 8.67 -10.24
CA ALA A 95 11.18 10.08 -10.22
C ALA A 95 10.96 10.62 -8.79
N ALA A 96 10.42 9.79 -7.88
CA ALA A 96 10.11 10.17 -6.51
C ALA A 96 11.32 10.13 -5.55
N THR A 97 12.36 9.35 -5.85
CA THR A 97 13.42 8.98 -4.89
C THR A 97 14.04 10.17 -4.17
N ASP A 98 14.48 11.23 -4.90
CA ASP A 98 15.17 12.36 -4.30
C ASP A 98 14.22 13.25 -3.50
N ALA A 99 13.01 13.50 -4.03
CA ALA A 99 11.99 14.29 -3.36
C ALA A 99 11.52 13.63 -2.05
N LEU A 100 11.37 12.30 -2.03
CA LEU A 100 11.02 11.56 -0.82
C LEU A 100 12.14 11.60 0.23
N LYS A 101 13.42 11.51 -0.19
CA LYS A 101 14.57 11.66 0.72
C LYS A 101 14.60 13.05 1.34
N ALA A 102 14.47 14.10 0.51
CA ALA A 102 14.42 15.48 0.99
C ALA A 102 13.26 15.69 1.97
N LEU A 103 12.08 15.16 1.66
CA LEU A 103 10.90 15.23 2.55
C LEU A 103 11.17 14.55 3.89
N ARG A 104 11.72 13.31 3.89
CA ARG A 104 12.10 12.60 5.11
C ARG A 104 13.12 13.40 5.93
N ASP A 105 14.13 13.99 5.29
CA ASP A 105 15.21 14.70 5.96
C ASP A 105 14.72 16.01 6.59
N VAL A 106 13.82 16.73 5.91
CA VAL A 106 13.23 17.98 6.43
C VAL A 106 12.23 17.74 7.56
N THR A 107 11.38 16.72 7.41
CA THR A 107 10.35 16.42 8.41
C THR A 107 10.91 15.64 9.61
N GLY A 108 11.91 14.79 9.39
CA GLY A 108 12.45 13.83 10.35
C GLY A 108 11.54 12.62 10.58
N GLU A 109 10.48 12.47 9.77
CA GLU A 109 9.43 11.49 9.97
C GLU A 109 9.44 10.40 8.88
N THR A 110 8.69 9.31 9.10
CA THR A 110 8.55 8.24 8.10
C THR A 110 7.71 8.73 6.92
N VAL A 111 8.23 8.50 5.72
CA VAL A 111 7.58 8.86 4.46
C VAL A 111 7.21 7.62 3.68
N HIS A 112 6.00 7.57 3.12
CA HIS A 112 5.55 6.50 2.24
C HIS A 112 5.14 7.04 0.88
N LEU A 113 5.40 6.25 -0.17
CA LEU A 113 4.81 6.42 -1.50
C LEU A 113 3.89 5.22 -1.76
N ALA A 114 2.65 5.49 -2.10
CA ALA A 114 1.65 4.46 -2.37
C ALA A 114 1.02 4.67 -3.75
N VAL A 115 0.68 3.56 -4.41
CA VAL A 115 -0.04 3.54 -5.68
C VAL A 115 -1.41 2.89 -5.50
N PRO A 116 -2.43 3.28 -6.30
CA PRO A 116 -3.74 2.64 -6.25
C PRO A 116 -3.69 1.21 -6.77
N HIS A 117 -4.45 0.34 -6.15
CA HIS A 117 -4.68 -1.04 -6.58
C HIS A 117 -6.11 -1.45 -6.23
N ASP A 118 -6.98 -1.48 -7.22
CA ASP A 118 -8.42 -1.70 -7.07
C ASP A 118 -9.04 -0.79 -5.99
N THR A 119 -9.42 -1.32 -4.84
CA THR A 119 -10.07 -0.60 -3.72
C THR A 119 -9.10 -0.29 -2.56
N SER A 120 -7.79 -0.38 -2.80
CA SER A 120 -6.74 -0.19 -1.79
C SER A 120 -5.57 0.62 -2.35
N MET A 121 -4.65 1.01 -1.46
CA MET A 121 -3.35 1.56 -1.83
C MET A 121 -2.25 0.56 -1.48
N ILE A 122 -1.20 0.45 -2.31
CA ILE A 122 -0.03 -0.38 -2.02
C ILE A 122 1.19 0.52 -1.80
N TYR A 123 1.89 0.33 -0.69
CA TYR A 123 3.15 1.01 -0.45
C TYR A 123 4.24 0.48 -1.38
N ILE A 124 4.79 1.32 -2.26
CA ILE A 124 5.89 0.99 -3.17
C ILE A 124 7.24 1.56 -2.72
N GLU A 125 7.23 2.53 -1.80
CA GLU A 125 8.45 3.03 -1.17
C GLU A 125 8.16 3.43 0.28
N LYS A 126 9.16 3.23 1.15
CA LYS A 126 9.16 3.64 2.55
C LYS A 126 10.53 4.16 2.94
N LEU A 127 10.60 5.37 3.41
CA LEU A 127 11.79 5.95 4.02
C LEU A 127 11.55 6.14 5.51
N GLU A 128 12.27 5.38 6.32
CA GLU A 128 12.08 5.40 7.77
C GLU A 128 12.61 6.70 8.40
N SER A 129 11.92 7.15 9.42
CA SER A 129 12.43 8.14 10.36
C SER A 129 13.74 7.67 10.98
N ALA A 130 14.65 8.61 11.27
CA ALA A 130 15.88 8.32 12.04
C ALA A 130 15.60 8.00 13.53
N SER A 131 14.36 8.07 13.97
CA SER A 131 13.91 7.81 15.34
C SER A 131 14.02 6.33 15.70
N ALA A 132 14.18 6.04 17.00
CA ALA A 132 14.20 4.68 17.54
C ALA A 132 12.86 3.95 17.39
N VAL A 133 11.74 4.69 17.38
CA VAL A 133 10.39 4.11 17.18
C VAL A 133 10.12 4.03 15.68
N ARG A 134 9.91 2.81 15.18
CA ARG A 134 9.66 2.54 13.77
C ARG A 134 8.19 2.20 13.52
N MET A 135 7.66 2.64 12.37
CA MET A 135 6.35 2.23 11.88
C MET A 135 6.38 0.77 11.42
N ALA A 136 5.34 0.00 11.76
CA ALA A 136 5.22 -1.42 11.37
C ALA A 136 4.97 -1.63 9.87
N SER A 137 4.61 -0.58 9.12
CA SER A 137 4.36 -0.61 7.67
C SER A 137 5.54 -1.18 6.89
N ARG A 138 5.25 -1.90 5.80
CA ARG A 138 6.25 -2.50 4.89
C ARG A 138 5.91 -2.19 3.44
N ILE A 139 6.93 -2.14 2.57
CA ILE A 139 6.73 -2.09 1.12
C ILE A 139 5.97 -3.35 0.69
N GLY A 140 5.00 -3.19 -0.23
CA GLY A 140 4.10 -4.24 -0.67
C GLY A 140 2.82 -4.38 0.17
N THR A 141 2.75 -3.73 1.35
CA THR A 141 1.53 -3.77 2.17
C THR A 141 0.40 -3.03 1.48
N SER A 142 -0.75 -3.69 1.39
CA SER A 142 -2.03 -3.09 0.97
C SER A 142 -2.69 -2.40 2.15
N VAL A 143 -3.12 -1.15 1.96
CA VAL A 143 -3.75 -0.33 3.00
C VAL A 143 -5.07 0.26 2.52
N SER A 144 -5.99 0.49 3.44
CA SER A 144 -7.35 0.96 3.14
C SER A 144 -7.37 2.39 2.62
N MET A 145 -8.19 2.67 1.61
CA MET A 145 -8.36 4.04 1.10
C MET A 145 -9.15 4.94 2.06
N HIS A 146 -10.08 4.38 2.84
CA HIS A 146 -10.96 5.18 3.70
C HIS A 146 -10.31 5.63 5.02
N SER A 147 -9.31 4.89 5.54
CA SER A 147 -8.72 5.14 6.86
C SER A 147 -7.30 5.71 6.82
N THR A 148 -6.63 5.71 5.66
CA THR A 148 -5.24 6.16 5.54
C THR A 148 -5.12 7.51 4.83
N ALA A 149 -4.11 8.31 5.20
CA ALA A 149 -3.84 9.58 4.56
C ALA A 149 -3.57 9.42 3.05
N VAL A 150 -2.78 8.42 2.63
CA VAL A 150 -2.51 8.17 1.20
C VAL A 150 -3.78 7.83 0.43
N GLY A 151 -4.67 7.02 1.02
CA GLY A 151 -5.94 6.65 0.38
C GLY A 151 -6.87 7.85 0.22
N LYS A 152 -7.05 8.63 1.29
CA LYS A 152 -7.90 9.83 1.25
C LYS A 152 -7.33 10.94 0.35
N ALA A 153 -5.98 11.08 0.28
CA ALA A 153 -5.33 11.98 -0.67
C ALA A 153 -5.59 11.57 -2.12
N TYR A 154 -5.45 10.28 -2.43
CA TYR A 154 -5.75 9.75 -3.75
C TYR A 154 -7.21 10.00 -4.14
N LEU A 155 -8.16 9.63 -3.28
CA LEU A 155 -9.59 9.85 -3.50
C LEU A 155 -9.93 11.34 -3.71
N SER A 156 -9.29 12.25 -2.96
CA SER A 156 -9.56 13.68 -3.05
C SER A 156 -9.15 14.29 -4.40
N ALA A 157 -8.19 13.68 -5.08
CA ALA A 157 -7.66 14.14 -6.35
C ALA A 157 -8.38 13.54 -7.58
N LEU A 158 -9.19 12.48 -7.40
CA LEU A 158 -10.00 11.89 -8.46
C LEU A 158 -11.08 12.85 -8.98
N ALA A 159 -11.46 12.67 -10.26
CA ALA A 159 -12.66 13.28 -10.80
C ALA A 159 -13.91 12.86 -9.99
N PRO A 160 -14.93 13.70 -9.87
CA PRO A 160 -16.10 13.42 -9.03
C PRO A 160 -16.75 12.07 -9.30
N GLU A 161 -16.96 11.72 -10.56
CA GLU A 161 -17.61 10.47 -10.97
C GLU A 161 -16.79 9.23 -10.59
N ASP A 162 -15.47 9.24 -10.86
CA ASP A 162 -14.56 8.14 -10.51
C ASP A 162 -14.45 7.98 -9.01
N ARG A 163 -14.43 9.11 -8.28
CA ARG A 163 -14.38 9.13 -6.82
C ARG A 163 -15.62 8.50 -6.18
N GLU A 164 -16.81 8.90 -6.64
CA GLU A 164 -18.08 8.33 -6.14
C GLU A 164 -18.18 6.84 -6.43
N ALA A 165 -17.84 6.43 -7.64
CA ALA A 165 -17.82 5.02 -8.03
C ALA A 165 -16.85 4.19 -7.16
N LEU A 166 -15.66 4.73 -6.88
CA LEU A 166 -14.66 4.05 -6.05
C LEU A 166 -15.09 4.01 -4.58
N ILE A 167 -15.58 5.12 -4.01
CA ILE A 167 -16.09 5.19 -2.64
C ILE A 167 -17.21 4.15 -2.42
N GLY A 168 -18.12 3.98 -3.39
CA GLY A 168 -19.20 2.99 -3.33
C GLY A 168 -18.74 1.53 -3.36
N ARG A 169 -17.51 1.25 -3.76
CA ARG A 169 -16.91 -0.10 -3.83
C ARG A 169 -16.03 -0.43 -2.63
N LEU A 170 -15.65 0.55 -1.79
CA LEU A 170 -14.76 0.32 -0.67
C LEU A 170 -15.39 -0.57 0.41
N THR A 171 -14.52 -1.30 1.11
CA THR A 171 -14.90 -1.99 2.36
C THR A 171 -14.54 -1.09 3.53
N TYR A 172 -15.51 -0.78 4.37
CA TYR A 172 -15.39 0.14 5.51
C TYR A 172 -15.13 -0.63 6.81
N THR A 173 -13.89 -1.06 7.02
CA THR A 173 -13.48 -1.70 8.27
C THR A 173 -13.20 -0.63 9.32
N GLN A 174 -13.83 -0.73 10.47
CA GLN A 174 -13.56 0.15 11.60
C GLN A 174 -12.35 -0.35 12.38
N TYR A 175 -11.21 0.29 12.20
CA TYR A 175 -9.96 -0.05 12.90
C TYR A 175 -9.87 0.63 14.27
N MET A 176 -10.31 1.87 14.35
CA MET A 176 -10.27 2.73 15.53
C MET A 176 -11.62 3.43 15.71
N PRO A 177 -11.91 3.98 16.89
CA PRO A 177 -13.17 4.74 17.12
C PRO A 177 -13.36 5.92 16.16
N GLY A 178 -12.26 6.53 15.69
CA GLY A 178 -12.26 7.66 14.76
C GLY A 178 -12.30 7.27 13.28
N THR A 179 -12.23 5.98 12.93
CA THR A 179 -12.25 5.52 11.53
C THR A 179 -13.54 5.96 10.83
N LEU A 180 -13.42 6.50 9.63
CA LEU A 180 -14.56 6.81 8.76
C LEU A 180 -15.19 5.51 8.24
N ALA A 181 -16.25 5.06 8.89
CA ALA A 181 -16.83 3.75 8.67
C ALA A 181 -18.01 3.74 7.67
N THR A 182 -18.29 4.87 6.99
CA THR A 182 -19.36 4.95 5.97
C THR A 182 -18.93 5.76 4.73
N PRO A 183 -19.52 5.46 3.56
CA PRO A 183 -19.28 6.21 2.33
C PRO A 183 -19.56 7.71 2.48
N GLU A 184 -20.64 8.09 3.18
CA GLU A 184 -21.06 9.47 3.34
C GLU A 184 -20.06 10.27 4.19
N ALA A 185 -19.59 9.69 5.30
CA ALA A 185 -18.60 10.31 6.17
C ALA A 185 -17.27 10.53 5.42
N LEU A 186 -16.85 9.53 4.63
CA LEU A 186 -15.65 9.63 3.80
C LEU A 186 -15.81 10.71 2.72
N ALA A 187 -16.93 10.74 2.00
CA ALA A 187 -17.19 11.72 0.94
C ALA A 187 -17.07 13.16 1.45
N VAL A 188 -17.66 13.45 2.60
CA VAL A 188 -17.58 14.80 3.22
C VAL A 188 -16.13 15.19 3.53
N GLN A 189 -15.34 14.28 4.10
CA GLN A 189 -13.93 14.56 4.38
C GLN A 189 -13.08 14.70 3.11
N VAL A 190 -13.29 13.84 2.12
CA VAL A 190 -12.55 13.88 0.86
C VAL A 190 -12.84 15.18 0.09
N ASP A 191 -14.07 15.71 0.16
CA ASP A 191 -14.40 17.02 -0.41
C ASP A 191 -13.68 18.18 0.28
N LEU A 192 -13.49 18.09 1.59
CA LEU A 192 -12.67 19.06 2.35
C LEU A 192 -11.20 18.95 1.91
N PHE A 193 -10.64 17.74 1.85
CA PHE A 193 -9.25 17.51 1.44
C PHE A 193 -8.98 17.96 0.00
N ARG A 194 -9.94 17.81 -0.90
CA ARG A 194 -9.85 18.35 -2.26
C ARG A 194 -9.66 19.87 -2.26
N LYS A 195 -10.35 20.60 -1.40
CA LYS A 195 -10.26 22.06 -1.33
C LYS A 195 -8.92 22.53 -0.75
N GLN A 196 -8.38 21.82 0.23
CA GLN A 196 -7.12 22.20 0.89
C GLN A 196 -5.88 21.58 0.23
N GLY A 197 -6.03 20.54 -0.61
CA GLY A 197 -4.94 19.90 -1.36
C GLY A 197 -4.17 18.83 -0.59
N TRP A 198 -4.57 18.48 0.63
CA TRP A 198 -3.94 17.45 1.46
C TRP A 198 -4.97 16.77 2.35
N SER A 199 -4.64 15.59 2.84
CA SER A 199 -5.48 14.75 3.69
C SER A 199 -4.81 14.44 5.02
N VAL A 200 -5.60 13.96 5.97
CA VAL A 200 -5.10 13.51 7.28
C VAL A 200 -5.70 12.15 7.66
N ASP A 201 -4.89 11.31 8.28
CA ASP A 201 -5.32 10.16 9.09
C ASP A 201 -5.02 10.55 10.55
N ALA A 202 -6.08 10.82 11.29
CA ALA A 202 -6.02 11.29 12.67
C ALA A 202 -6.30 10.14 13.63
N GLU A 203 -5.38 9.16 13.73
CA GLU A 203 -5.57 7.93 14.51
C GLU A 203 -6.77 7.09 14.00
N GLU A 204 -7.05 7.13 12.69
CA GLU A 204 -8.16 6.38 12.10
C GLU A 204 -7.78 4.95 11.77
N ASN A 205 -6.49 4.71 11.50
CA ASN A 205 -5.95 3.41 11.15
C ASN A 205 -5.21 2.73 12.31
N GLU A 206 -4.48 3.50 13.13
CA GLU A 206 -3.71 3.00 14.26
C GLU A 206 -3.60 4.06 15.35
N ALA A 207 -3.73 3.64 16.63
CA ALA A 207 -3.63 4.53 17.78
C ALA A 207 -2.24 5.16 17.90
N GLY A 208 -2.19 6.45 18.21
CA GLY A 208 -0.94 7.19 18.38
C GLY A 208 -0.25 7.58 17.08
N ILE A 209 -0.79 7.19 15.93
CA ILE A 209 -0.24 7.52 14.60
C ILE A 209 -1.08 8.58 13.93
N TYR A 210 -0.42 9.61 13.45
CA TYR A 210 -0.99 10.72 12.69
C TYR A 210 -0.28 10.85 11.36
N CYS A 211 -1.02 10.82 10.25
CA CYS A 211 -0.43 10.91 8.93
C CYS A 211 -1.04 12.06 8.13
N PHE A 212 -0.18 12.75 7.36
CA PHE A 212 -0.58 13.76 6.39
C PHE A 212 -0.32 13.19 4.99
N GLY A 213 -1.26 13.33 4.07
CA GLY A 213 -1.17 12.77 2.72
C GLY A 213 -1.40 13.80 1.63
N ALA A 214 -0.72 13.65 0.49
CA ALA A 214 -0.98 14.45 -0.70
C ALA A 214 -0.84 13.59 -1.96
N ALA A 215 -1.60 13.92 -3.02
CA ALA A 215 -1.58 13.20 -4.27
C ALA A 215 -0.41 13.62 -5.16
N VAL A 216 0.10 12.65 -5.92
CA VAL A 216 0.99 12.86 -7.06
C VAL A 216 0.16 12.75 -8.32
N LEU A 217 0.26 13.76 -9.19
CA LEU A 217 -0.56 13.90 -10.38
C LEU A 217 0.25 13.65 -11.66
N ASP A 218 -0.41 13.11 -12.66
CA ASP A 218 0.11 13.04 -14.01
C ASP A 218 -0.07 14.39 -14.76
N PRO A 219 0.45 14.54 -16.00
CA PRO A 219 0.27 15.75 -16.81
C PRO A 219 -1.18 16.12 -17.13
N GLN A 220 -2.10 15.16 -17.01
CA GLN A 220 -3.54 15.36 -17.23
C GLN A 220 -4.28 15.74 -15.93
N GLY A 221 -3.52 15.88 -14.81
CA GLY A 221 -4.08 16.21 -13.51
C GLY A 221 -4.76 15.03 -12.79
N GLN A 222 -4.53 13.78 -13.26
CA GLN A 222 -5.09 12.59 -12.63
C GLN A 222 -4.12 12.06 -11.57
N PRO A 223 -4.60 11.57 -10.42
CA PRO A 223 -3.74 11.01 -9.40
C PRO A 223 -3.18 9.65 -9.85
N VAL A 224 -1.85 9.52 -9.81
CA VAL A 224 -1.13 8.27 -10.11
C VAL A 224 -0.56 7.62 -8.87
N ALA A 225 -0.39 8.38 -7.81
CA ALA A 225 0.11 7.93 -6.51
C ALA A 225 -0.29 8.90 -5.41
N ALA A 226 0.05 8.56 -4.17
CA ALA A 226 0.00 9.47 -3.04
C ALA A 226 1.22 9.29 -2.14
N VAL A 227 1.66 10.38 -1.51
CA VAL A 227 2.74 10.39 -0.53
C VAL A 227 2.15 10.69 0.84
N SER A 228 2.70 10.09 1.90
CA SER A 228 2.38 10.49 3.27
C SER A 228 3.61 10.74 4.12
N VAL A 229 3.47 11.66 5.08
CA VAL A 229 4.34 11.84 6.24
C VAL A 229 3.61 11.27 7.44
N SER A 230 4.19 10.26 8.10
CA SER A 230 3.59 9.56 9.24
C SER A 230 4.33 9.91 10.51
N THR A 231 3.62 10.49 11.47
CA THR A 231 4.16 11.01 12.73
C THR A 231 3.60 10.23 13.92
N LEU A 232 4.32 10.23 15.03
CA LEU A 232 3.78 9.79 16.32
C LEU A 232 3.15 10.99 17.03
N ARG A 233 1.89 10.86 17.44
CA ARG A 233 1.11 11.94 18.04
C ARG A 233 1.83 12.66 19.19
N PHE A 234 2.48 11.90 20.07
CA PHE A 234 3.12 12.45 21.27
C PHE A 234 4.36 13.31 20.98
N ARG A 235 4.95 13.20 19.77
CA ARG A 235 6.12 13.99 19.36
C ARG A 235 5.85 14.94 18.18
N GLN A 236 4.59 15.09 17.81
CA GLN A 236 4.19 15.98 16.73
C GLN A 236 4.64 17.42 16.99
N LYS A 237 5.16 18.09 15.97
CA LYS A 237 5.58 19.51 16.10
C LYS A 237 4.37 20.39 16.36
N PRO A 238 4.54 21.55 17.05
CA PRO A 238 3.42 22.42 17.43
C PRO A 238 2.60 22.96 16.26
N ASP A 239 3.24 23.17 15.10
CA ASP A 239 2.59 23.56 13.83
C ASP A 239 2.77 22.42 12.81
N PRO A 240 1.86 21.45 12.77
CA PRO A 240 1.96 20.32 11.86
C PRO A 240 1.82 20.72 10.38
N GLU A 241 1.06 21.76 10.07
CA GLU A 241 0.88 22.22 8.71
C GLU A 241 2.19 22.74 8.13
N GLN A 242 2.85 23.64 8.83
CA GLN A 242 4.16 24.16 8.43
C GLN A 242 5.25 23.09 8.46
N ALA A 243 5.21 22.20 9.45
CA ALA A 243 6.29 21.23 9.67
C ALA A 243 6.23 20.01 8.74
N TYR A 244 5.04 19.58 8.31
CA TYR A 244 4.83 18.34 7.58
C TYR A 244 4.08 18.54 6.26
N VAL A 245 3.00 19.36 6.26
CA VAL A 245 2.14 19.50 5.08
C VAL A 245 2.83 20.33 3.99
N MET A 246 3.43 21.48 4.34
CA MET A 246 4.08 22.32 3.34
C MET A 246 5.22 21.60 2.61
N PRO A 247 6.16 20.91 3.31
CA PRO A 247 7.17 20.09 2.65
C PRO A 247 6.59 18.93 1.83
N LEU A 248 5.49 18.30 2.32
CA LEU A 248 4.82 17.21 1.61
C LEU A 248 4.24 17.68 0.27
N LEU A 249 3.54 18.83 0.27
CA LEU A 249 2.97 19.40 -0.96
C LEU A 249 4.07 19.78 -1.97
N GLU A 250 5.21 20.29 -1.51
CA GLU A 250 6.34 20.60 -2.37
C GLU A 250 6.94 19.32 -2.98
N ALA A 251 7.15 18.29 -2.18
CA ALA A 251 7.62 16.99 -2.65
C ALA A 251 6.68 16.39 -3.69
N CYS A 252 5.35 16.41 -3.45
CA CYS A 252 4.37 15.89 -4.42
C CYS A 252 4.36 16.69 -5.73
N ARG A 253 4.51 18.01 -5.67
CA ARG A 253 4.64 18.85 -6.89
C ARG A 253 5.91 18.51 -7.68
N GLU A 254 7.04 18.34 -7.02
CA GLU A 254 8.29 17.96 -7.66
C GLU A 254 8.20 16.56 -8.29
N ILE A 255 7.60 15.59 -7.60
CA ILE A 255 7.39 14.24 -8.14
C ILE A 255 6.47 14.32 -9.37
N SER A 256 5.36 15.06 -9.30
CA SER A 256 4.43 15.24 -10.42
C SER A 256 5.11 15.86 -11.64
N ARG A 257 5.99 16.85 -11.44
CA ARG A 257 6.78 17.45 -12.50
C ARG A 257 7.71 16.42 -13.17
N ARG A 258 8.43 15.59 -12.38
CA ARG A 258 9.31 14.54 -12.91
C ARG A 258 8.54 13.43 -13.61
N VAL A 259 7.34 13.09 -13.12
CA VAL A 259 6.42 12.17 -13.81
C VAL A 259 6.03 12.69 -15.19
N ALA A 260 5.77 14.00 -15.30
CA ALA A 260 5.46 14.64 -16.58
C ALA A 260 6.64 14.62 -17.58
N GLU A 261 7.87 14.65 -17.09
CA GLU A 261 9.09 14.62 -17.90
C GLU A 261 9.50 13.19 -18.33
N SER A 262 8.88 12.13 -17.77
CA SER A 262 9.19 10.72 -18.09
C SER A 262 8.32 10.18 -19.25
N PRO A 263 8.92 9.88 -20.42
CA PRO A 263 8.18 9.42 -21.61
C PRO A 263 7.43 8.08 -21.39
N ALA A 264 7.94 7.23 -20.49
CA ALA A 264 7.37 5.89 -20.27
C ALA A 264 6.10 5.92 -19.42
N LEU A 265 5.95 6.88 -18.50
CA LEU A 265 4.74 7.07 -17.70
C LEU A 265 3.59 7.69 -18.51
N ALA A 266 3.91 8.46 -19.54
CA ALA A 266 2.94 9.00 -20.49
C ALA A 266 2.32 7.92 -21.41
N ALA A 267 3.05 6.81 -21.66
CA ALA A 267 2.65 5.76 -22.59
C ALA A 267 1.82 4.61 -21.95
N SER A 268 1.83 4.43 -20.64
CA SER A 268 1.25 3.26 -19.96
C SER A 268 -0.29 3.24 -19.87
N ARG A 269 -0.98 4.25 -20.39
CA ARG A 269 -2.46 4.36 -20.40
C ARG A 269 -3.14 3.86 -21.68
N ASN A 270 -2.38 3.41 -22.69
CA ASN A 270 -2.95 2.95 -23.97
C ASN A 270 -2.98 1.41 -24.11
N MET A 271 -2.91 0.65 -23.00
CA MET A 271 -3.07 -0.81 -23.01
C MET A 271 -4.22 -1.24 -22.07
#